data_fa981945ae49798b8dbfb7317559a4bd
#
_entry.id   fa981945ae49798b8dbfb7317559a4bd
#
_cell.length_a   1.000
_cell.length_b   1.000
_cell.length_c   1.000
_cell.angle_alpha   90.00
_cell.angle_beta   90.00
_cell.angle_gamma   90.00
#
_symmetry.space_group_name_H-M   'P 1'
#
loop_
_entity.id
_entity.type
_entity.pdbx_description
1 polymer ?
#
loop_
_entity_poly.entity_id
_entity_poly.type
_entity_poly.pdbx_seq_one_letter_code
_entity_poly.pdbx_strand_id
1 'polypeptide(L)'
;MLAKSISSNGFHGSHSLSTIVEHCKMKVQILPALQDNYMYLIIDEATQEAAIVDPVDPEAVATAVQQNNIKLTKVLTTHHHWDHAGGNARLLKNFPDLSIYGGDDRIEAINHKVTHNDTFHIGNLSVKCLATPCHTRGHICYYVTGEEHSPSVFTGDTLFAGGCGRFFEGTADQMYKALIEILGSLPEETKVYCGHEYTANNLKFGLHVEPENKAIQDKLNWSHIQRANNLPTVPSTIKDEKLTNPFMRVHEPTVMKHAQQNNPIQTMFYLRREKDSFKA
;
A
#
# COMPACT_ATOMS: atom_id res chain seq x y z
N MET A 1 20.12 -4.60 -2.27
CA MET A 1 19.52 -5.13 -1.02
C MET A 1 19.10 -6.57 -1.28
N LEU A 2 19.56 -7.51 -0.47
CA LEU A 2 19.20 -8.93 -0.58
C LEU A 2 17.97 -9.19 0.30
N ALA A 3 16.84 -9.54 -0.32
CA ALA A 3 15.68 -10.04 0.40
C ALA A 3 15.95 -11.47 0.86
N LYS A 4 15.83 -11.76 2.15
CA LYS A 4 15.87 -13.12 2.68
C LYS A 4 14.47 -13.70 2.70
N SER A 5 14.25 -14.81 1.98
CA SER A 5 13.00 -15.56 2.00
C SER A 5 12.97 -16.54 3.17
N ILE A 6 11.90 -16.55 3.94
CA ILE A 6 11.63 -17.54 4.98
C ILE A 6 10.57 -18.49 4.46
N SER A 7 10.89 -19.78 4.36
CA SER A 7 9.98 -20.85 3.91
C SER A 7 8.98 -21.18 5.01
N SER A 8 7.67 -21.05 4.72
CA SER A 8 6.62 -21.65 5.52
C SER A 8 6.06 -22.89 4.79
N ASN A 9 6.09 -24.04 5.43
CA ASN A 9 5.50 -25.29 4.92
C ASN A 9 3.97 -25.23 4.92
N GLY A 10 3.38 -25.44 3.76
CA GLY A 10 2.08 -26.05 3.55
C GLY A 10 0.88 -25.12 3.54
N PHE A 11 0.54 -24.63 2.33
CA PHE A 11 -0.84 -24.58 1.82
C PHE A 11 -0.78 -24.31 0.31
N HIS A 12 -1.50 -25.09 -0.51
CA HIS A 12 -1.58 -24.88 -1.96
C HIS A 12 -2.55 -23.75 -2.30
N GLY A 13 -2.00 -22.55 -2.42
CA GLY A 13 -2.62 -21.37 -3.03
C GLY A 13 -1.49 -20.49 -3.56
N SER A 14 -1.71 -19.68 -4.57
CA SER A 14 -0.71 -18.80 -5.22
C SER A 14 -0.26 -17.63 -4.33
N HIS A 15 -0.04 -17.88 -3.04
CA HIS A 15 0.37 -16.87 -2.07
C HIS A 15 1.86 -16.52 -2.23
N SER A 16 2.18 -15.23 -2.10
CA SER A 16 3.56 -14.78 -1.98
C SER A 16 4.18 -15.33 -0.69
N LEU A 17 5.49 -15.59 -0.71
CA LEU A 17 6.23 -15.89 0.52
C LEU A 17 6.28 -14.65 1.41
N SER A 18 6.21 -14.83 2.72
CA SER A 18 6.50 -13.75 3.66
C SER A 18 7.92 -13.24 3.42
N THR A 19 8.06 -11.95 3.21
CA THR A 19 9.32 -11.31 2.84
C THR A 19 9.63 -10.18 3.80
N ILE A 20 10.89 -10.02 4.16
CA ILE A 20 11.37 -8.94 5.03
C ILE A 20 12.11 -7.93 4.18
N VAL A 21 11.78 -6.65 4.35
CA VAL A 21 12.51 -5.51 3.80
C VAL A 21 13.14 -4.75 4.96
N GLU A 22 14.47 -4.72 4.99
CA GLU A 22 15.24 -4.03 6.03
C GLU A 22 15.54 -2.58 5.59
N HIS A 23 15.34 -1.63 6.52
CA HIS A 23 15.58 -0.20 6.35
C HIS A 23 16.42 0.32 7.52
N CYS A 24 17.73 0.05 7.59
CA CYS A 24 18.56 0.37 8.75
C CYS A 24 17.94 -0.11 10.06
N LYS A 25 17.28 0.76 10.84
CA LYS A 25 16.66 0.42 12.14
C LYS A 25 15.14 0.17 12.06
N MET A 26 14.53 0.23 10.87
CA MET A 26 13.13 -0.15 10.62
C MET A 26 13.08 -1.41 9.78
N LYS A 27 12.26 -2.35 10.17
CA LYS A 27 12.01 -3.58 9.43
C LYS A 27 10.53 -3.63 9.04
N VAL A 28 10.26 -3.93 7.78
CA VAL A 28 8.90 -4.18 7.30
C VAL A 28 8.79 -5.63 6.85
N GLN A 29 7.97 -6.41 7.54
CA GLN A 29 7.64 -7.76 7.11
C GLN A 29 6.33 -7.73 6.32
N ILE A 30 6.39 -8.19 5.08
CA ILE A 30 5.24 -8.35 4.20
C ILE A 30 4.57 -9.67 4.54
N LEU A 31 3.30 -9.63 4.92
CA LEU A 31 2.48 -10.79 5.25
C LEU A 31 1.37 -10.91 4.22
N PRO A 32 1.49 -11.83 3.25
CA PRO A 32 0.41 -12.10 2.31
C PRO A 32 -0.82 -12.66 3.02
N ALA A 33 -2.01 -12.23 2.60
CA ALA A 33 -3.27 -12.69 3.14
C ALA A 33 -4.32 -12.86 2.04
N LEU A 34 -5.35 -13.61 2.29
CA LEU A 34 -6.44 -13.90 1.34
C LEU A 34 -5.89 -14.37 -0.02
N GLN A 35 -6.43 -13.84 -1.13
CA GLN A 35 -5.97 -14.19 -2.48
C GLN A 35 -4.81 -13.32 -2.95
N ASP A 36 -4.85 -12.03 -2.66
CA ASP A 36 -3.90 -11.02 -3.18
C ASP A 36 -3.65 -9.85 -2.24
N ASN A 37 -4.17 -9.87 -0.99
CA ASN A 37 -3.98 -8.83 0.00
C ASN A 37 -2.58 -8.86 0.62
N TYR A 38 -2.11 -7.70 1.03
CA TYR A 38 -0.91 -7.54 1.83
C TYR A 38 -1.21 -6.87 3.18
N MET A 39 -0.73 -7.50 4.24
CA MET A 39 -0.58 -6.91 5.57
C MET A 39 0.90 -6.56 5.79
N TYR A 40 1.19 -5.53 6.58
CA TYR A 40 2.57 -5.10 6.81
C TYR A 40 2.86 -4.94 8.30
N LEU A 41 3.80 -5.75 8.80
CA LEU A 41 4.29 -5.63 10.17
C LEU A 41 5.51 -4.69 10.17
N ILE A 42 5.33 -3.50 10.75
CA ILE A 42 6.35 -2.47 10.89
C ILE A 42 6.99 -2.62 12.26
N ILE A 43 8.31 -2.76 12.31
CA ILE A 43 9.07 -2.99 13.53
C ILE A 43 10.12 -1.90 13.68
N ASP A 44 10.10 -1.19 14.81
CA ASP A 44 11.26 -0.41 15.27
C ASP A 44 12.26 -1.37 15.94
N GLU A 45 13.40 -1.59 15.27
CA GLU A 45 14.40 -2.54 15.77
C GLU A 45 15.09 -2.07 17.05
N ALA A 46 15.10 -0.77 17.35
CA ALA A 46 15.73 -0.23 18.55
C ALA A 46 14.88 -0.51 19.81
N THR A 47 13.55 -0.40 19.71
CA THR A 47 12.63 -0.58 20.85
C THR A 47 11.92 -1.92 20.84
N GLN A 48 11.96 -2.66 19.72
CA GLN A 48 11.16 -3.85 19.47
C GLN A 48 9.64 -3.59 19.54
N GLU A 49 9.22 -2.32 19.45
CA GLU A 49 7.83 -1.93 19.31
C GLU A 49 7.39 -2.07 17.84
N ALA A 50 6.15 -2.52 17.64
CA ALA A 50 5.65 -2.76 16.29
C ALA A 50 4.20 -2.30 16.10
N ALA A 51 3.86 -2.06 14.83
CA ALA A 51 2.50 -1.86 14.36
C ALA A 51 2.20 -2.79 13.18
N ILE A 52 0.94 -3.17 13.03
CA ILE A 52 0.45 -3.92 11.87
C ILE A 52 -0.49 -3.06 11.03
N VAL A 53 -0.32 -3.10 9.71
CA VAL A 53 -1.21 -2.43 8.74
C VAL A 53 -2.18 -3.46 8.19
N ASP A 54 -3.47 -3.11 8.20
CA ASP A 54 -4.60 -3.85 7.60
C ASP A 54 -4.65 -5.36 7.95
N PRO A 55 -4.77 -5.74 9.24
CA PRO A 55 -4.60 -7.11 9.72
C PRO A 55 -5.84 -7.98 9.48
N VAL A 56 -6.13 -8.33 8.24
CA VAL A 56 -7.28 -9.19 7.88
C VAL A 56 -7.12 -10.63 8.38
N ASP A 57 -5.89 -11.12 8.54
CA ASP A 57 -5.54 -12.44 9.10
C ASP A 57 -4.82 -12.30 10.44
N PRO A 58 -5.56 -12.27 11.58
CA PRO A 58 -4.99 -12.12 12.91
C PRO A 58 -4.08 -13.28 13.35
N GLU A 59 -4.28 -14.48 12.84
CA GLU A 59 -3.46 -15.66 13.17
C GLU A 59 -2.07 -15.54 12.54
N ALA A 60 -2.00 -15.12 11.28
CA ALA A 60 -0.73 -14.83 10.62
C ALA A 60 0.03 -13.71 11.33
N VAL A 61 -0.68 -12.66 11.79
CA VAL A 61 -0.09 -11.57 12.56
C VAL A 61 0.46 -12.07 13.90
N ALA A 62 -0.32 -12.83 14.68
CA ALA A 62 0.12 -13.36 15.97
C ALA A 62 1.37 -14.26 15.82
N THR A 63 1.40 -15.07 14.77
CA THR A 63 2.57 -15.91 14.45
C THR A 63 3.80 -15.04 14.14
N ALA A 64 3.65 -14.00 13.34
CA ALA A 64 4.74 -13.10 12.98
C ALA A 64 5.27 -12.32 14.22
N VAL A 65 4.38 -11.86 15.09
CA VAL A 65 4.72 -11.19 16.36
C VAL A 65 5.58 -12.11 17.22
N GLN A 66 5.16 -13.37 17.40
CA GLN A 66 5.89 -14.36 18.19
C GLN A 66 7.26 -14.68 17.57
N GLN A 67 7.32 -14.92 16.25
CA GLN A 67 8.56 -15.26 15.56
C GLN A 67 9.61 -14.14 15.62
N ASN A 68 9.19 -12.87 15.60
CA ASN A 68 10.09 -11.73 15.70
C ASN A 68 10.38 -11.32 17.16
N ASN A 69 9.71 -11.90 18.15
CA ASN A 69 9.84 -11.54 19.58
C ASN A 69 9.67 -10.04 19.84
N ILE A 70 8.60 -9.45 19.29
CA ILE A 70 8.31 -8.02 19.32
C ILE A 70 7.05 -7.70 20.14
N LYS A 71 6.90 -6.44 20.54
CA LYS A 71 5.71 -5.92 21.20
C LYS A 71 4.81 -5.23 20.19
N LEU A 72 3.72 -5.89 19.79
CA LEU A 72 2.69 -5.28 18.95
C LEU A 72 1.85 -4.31 19.81
N THR A 73 1.83 -3.03 19.45
CA THR A 73 1.13 -1.97 20.22
C THR A 73 0.04 -1.27 19.39
N LYS A 74 0.11 -1.33 18.06
CA LYS A 74 -0.78 -0.57 17.20
C LYS A 74 -1.27 -1.37 16.01
N VAL A 75 -2.50 -1.05 15.59
CA VAL A 75 -3.08 -1.42 14.29
C VAL A 75 -3.29 -0.14 13.49
N LEU A 76 -2.84 -0.10 12.26
CA LEU A 76 -3.00 1.01 11.33
C LEU A 76 -3.95 0.56 10.22
N THR A 77 -5.22 0.89 10.32
CA THR A 77 -6.22 0.51 9.31
C THR A 77 -6.37 1.61 8.28
N THR A 78 -6.07 1.30 7.01
CA THR A 78 -6.13 2.29 5.93
C THR A 78 -7.57 2.68 5.63
N HIS A 79 -8.50 1.71 5.58
CA HIS A 79 -9.92 1.95 5.32
C HIS A 79 -10.79 0.79 5.84
N HIS A 80 -12.12 0.96 5.80
CA HIS A 80 -13.06 0.07 6.49
C HIS A 80 -13.44 -1.22 5.74
N HIS A 81 -12.98 -1.47 4.52
CA HIS A 81 -13.31 -2.69 3.81
C HIS A 81 -12.85 -3.92 4.61
N TRP A 82 -13.65 -5.00 4.55
CA TRP A 82 -13.47 -6.16 5.41
C TRP A 82 -12.13 -6.87 5.19
N ASP A 83 -11.62 -6.85 3.96
CA ASP A 83 -10.33 -7.45 3.57
C ASP A 83 -9.12 -6.63 4.02
N HIS A 84 -9.35 -5.51 4.74
CA HIS A 84 -8.35 -4.70 5.44
C HIS A 84 -8.64 -4.65 6.94
N ALA A 85 -9.87 -4.32 7.34
CA ALA A 85 -10.28 -4.10 8.72
C ALA A 85 -10.85 -5.34 9.43
N GLY A 86 -11.24 -6.39 8.70
CA GLY A 86 -12.04 -7.50 9.23
C GLY A 86 -11.35 -8.38 10.28
N GLY A 87 -10.04 -8.20 10.49
CA GLY A 87 -9.31 -8.89 11.55
C GLY A 87 -9.13 -8.07 12.85
N ASN A 88 -9.47 -6.77 12.83
CA ASN A 88 -9.19 -5.86 13.96
C ASN A 88 -9.76 -6.35 15.30
N ALA A 89 -11.04 -6.69 15.33
CA ALA A 89 -11.70 -7.12 16.58
C ALA A 89 -11.14 -8.45 17.12
N ARG A 90 -10.78 -9.38 16.21
CA ARG A 90 -10.14 -10.65 16.62
C ARG A 90 -8.73 -10.41 17.14
N LEU A 91 -7.97 -9.51 16.49
CA LEU A 91 -6.62 -9.17 16.92
C LEU A 91 -6.64 -8.48 18.29
N LEU A 92 -7.61 -7.56 18.53
CA LEU A 92 -7.80 -6.92 19.83
C LEU A 92 -8.10 -7.91 20.96
N LYS A 93 -8.80 -9.03 20.68
CA LYS A 93 -9.01 -10.09 21.67
C LYS A 93 -7.71 -10.79 22.08
N ASN A 94 -6.78 -10.97 21.12
CA ASN A 94 -5.48 -11.59 21.37
C ASN A 94 -4.49 -10.63 22.03
N PHE A 95 -4.63 -9.33 21.77
CA PHE A 95 -3.77 -8.24 22.26
C PHE A 95 -4.66 -7.10 22.78
N PRO A 96 -5.17 -7.17 24.03
CA PRO A 96 -6.18 -6.24 24.55
C PRO A 96 -5.75 -4.77 24.64
N ASP A 97 -4.44 -4.51 24.71
CA ASP A 97 -3.87 -3.16 24.85
C ASP A 97 -3.61 -2.46 23.49
N LEU A 98 -4.07 -3.05 22.37
CA LEU A 98 -3.86 -2.47 21.04
C LEU A 98 -4.60 -1.14 20.84
N SER A 99 -3.88 -0.17 20.32
CA SER A 99 -4.45 1.07 19.76
C SER A 99 -4.75 0.87 18.27
N ILE A 100 -6.02 0.94 17.89
CA ILE A 100 -6.50 0.75 16.51
C ILE A 100 -6.78 2.09 15.88
N TYR A 101 -5.89 2.51 14.98
CA TYR A 101 -5.94 3.79 14.26
C TYR A 101 -6.70 3.66 12.94
N GLY A 102 -7.44 4.72 12.55
CA GLY A 102 -8.11 4.81 11.27
C GLY A 102 -8.87 6.12 11.12
N GLY A 103 -9.34 6.42 9.89
CA GLY A 103 -10.05 7.67 9.58
C GLY A 103 -11.57 7.55 9.52
N ASP A 104 -12.14 6.37 9.81
CA ASP A 104 -13.56 6.09 9.56
C ASP A 104 -14.17 5.30 10.72
N ASP A 105 -15.34 5.75 11.21
CA ASP A 105 -16.07 5.08 12.29
C ASP A 105 -16.62 3.69 11.89
N ARG A 106 -16.62 3.37 10.59
CA ARG A 106 -16.98 2.04 10.06
C ARG A 106 -15.88 0.99 10.24
N ILE A 107 -14.67 1.40 10.62
CA ILE A 107 -13.57 0.48 10.91
C ILE A 107 -13.90 -0.29 12.19
N GLU A 108 -13.91 -1.62 12.10
CA GLU A 108 -14.21 -2.49 13.22
C GLU A 108 -13.20 -2.30 14.36
N ALA A 109 -13.70 -2.17 15.59
CA ALA A 109 -12.93 -1.99 16.82
C ALA A 109 -12.01 -0.75 16.85
N ILE A 110 -12.24 0.25 15.99
CA ILE A 110 -11.47 1.51 16.03
C ILE A 110 -11.59 2.16 17.42
N ASN A 111 -10.46 2.58 17.98
CA ASN A 111 -10.39 3.30 19.26
C ASN A 111 -9.52 4.55 19.23
N HIS A 112 -8.83 4.81 18.09
CA HIS A 112 -8.03 6.00 17.82
C HIS A 112 -8.35 6.55 16.43
N LYS A 113 -9.29 7.49 16.37
CA LYS A 113 -9.62 8.16 15.10
C LYS A 113 -8.58 9.21 14.77
N VAL A 114 -8.14 9.19 13.50
CA VAL A 114 -7.11 10.10 12.98
C VAL A 114 -7.60 10.87 11.75
N THR A 115 -6.97 12.02 11.52
CA THR A 115 -7.24 12.92 10.40
C THR A 115 -5.95 13.27 9.66
N HIS A 116 -6.05 14.12 8.63
CA HIS A 116 -4.90 14.56 7.84
C HIS A 116 -3.90 15.33 8.71
N ASN A 117 -2.62 14.95 8.62
CA ASN A 117 -1.47 15.48 9.35
C ASN A 117 -1.39 15.10 10.84
N ASP A 118 -2.30 14.29 11.38
CA ASP A 118 -2.09 13.73 12.71
C ASP A 118 -0.81 12.89 12.74
N THR A 119 -0.11 12.93 13.87
CA THR A 119 1.14 12.21 14.05
C THR A 119 1.16 11.41 15.34
N PHE A 120 1.82 10.25 15.31
CA PHE A 120 2.11 9.41 16.47
C PHE A 120 3.40 8.62 16.21
N HIS A 121 3.78 7.74 17.15
CA HIS A 121 5.03 6.99 17.04
C HIS A 121 4.81 5.48 17.17
N ILE A 122 5.72 4.72 16.53
CA ILE A 122 5.95 3.29 16.75
C ILE A 122 7.38 3.18 17.26
N GLY A 123 7.56 3.06 18.57
CA GLY A 123 8.89 3.24 19.16
C GLY A 123 9.49 4.61 18.79
N ASN A 124 10.63 4.60 18.12
CA ASN A 124 11.31 5.81 17.62
C ASN A 124 10.86 6.25 16.23
N LEU A 125 10.04 5.44 15.54
CA LEU A 125 9.54 5.77 14.20
C LEU A 125 8.39 6.77 14.32
N SER A 126 8.44 7.84 13.52
CA SER A 126 7.36 8.81 13.40
C SER A 126 6.37 8.37 12.32
N VAL A 127 5.09 8.39 12.62
CA VAL A 127 4.00 8.11 11.68
C VAL A 127 3.19 9.38 11.45
N LYS A 128 3.00 9.76 10.19
CA LYS A 128 2.14 10.87 9.79
C LYS A 128 0.95 10.34 8.99
N CYS A 129 -0.25 10.72 9.38
CA CYS A 129 -1.49 10.36 8.71
C CYS A 129 -1.75 11.26 7.51
N LEU A 130 -1.97 10.68 6.35
CA LEU A 130 -2.29 11.37 5.10
C LEU A 130 -3.70 10.96 4.67
N ALA A 131 -4.70 11.84 4.86
CA ALA A 131 -6.05 11.55 4.40
C ALA A 131 -6.12 11.59 2.87
N THR A 132 -6.61 10.51 2.28
CA THR A 132 -6.73 10.31 0.83
C THR A 132 -8.14 9.83 0.47
N PRO A 133 -9.18 10.65 0.73
CA PRO A 133 -10.57 10.28 0.49
C PRO A 133 -10.83 10.12 -1.02
N CYS A 134 -11.23 8.92 -1.44
CA CYS A 134 -11.75 8.62 -2.78
C CYS A 134 -12.20 7.15 -2.89
N HIS A 135 -11.29 6.18 -2.72
CA HIS A 135 -11.65 4.76 -2.69
C HIS A 135 -12.69 4.52 -1.59
N THR A 136 -12.40 5.02 -0.40
CA THR A 136 -13.40 5.30 0.63
C THR A 136 -13.23 6.73 1.15
N ARG A 137 -14.29 7.34 1.72
CA ARG A 137 -14.23 8.71 2.23
C ARG A 137 -13.34 8.89 3.47
N GLY A 138 -13.12 7.81 4.23
CA GLY A 138 -12.27 7.82 5.43
C GLY A 138 -10.90 7.19 5.22
N HIS A 139 -10.42 7.07 3.97
CA HIS A 139 -9.13 6.44 3.68
C HIS A 139 -7.96 7.26 4.22
N ILE A 140 -7.03 6.58 4.93
CA ILE A 140 -5.78 7.13 5.45
C ILE A 140 -4.60 6.33 4.88
N CYS A 141 -3.61 7.04 4.33
CA CYS A 141 -2.28 6.49 4.10
C CYS A 141 -1.38 6.83 5.28
N TYR A 142 -0.51 5.91 5.69
CA TYR A 142 0.41 6.09 6.81
C TYR A 142 1.83 6.29 6.29
N TYR A 143 2.38 7.50 6.50
CA TYR A 143 3.74 7.85 6.11
C TYR A 143 4.66 7.70 7.30
N VAL A 144 5.62 6.78 7.22
CA VAL A 144 6.53 6.40 8.31
C VAL A 144 7.93 6.87 8.00
N THR A 145 8.52 7.58 8.96
CA THR A 145 9.89 8.11 8.89
C THR A 145 10.65 7.78 10.19
N GLY A 146 11.95 7.78 10.11
CA GLY A 146 12.86 7.64 11.25
C GLY A 146 14.24 8.17 10.91
N GLU A 147 15.11 8.27 11.87
CA GLU A 147 16.50 8.65 11.64
C GLU A 147 17.22 7.59 10.80
N GLU A 148 17.97 8.01 9.78
CA GLU A 148 18.76 7.14 8.90
C GLU A 148 17.95 6.14 8.06
N HIS A 149 16.62 6.36 7.82
CA HIS A 149 15.77 5.47 7.04
C HIS A 149 15.29 6.08 5.74
N SER A 150 15.19 5.25 4.70
CA SER A 150 14.33 5.59 3.56
C SER A 150 12.89 5.63 4.05
N PRO A 151 12.16 6.73 3.83
CA PRO A 151 10.78 6.85 4.25
C PRO A 151 9.89 5.79 3.57
N SER A 152 8.81 5.41 4.22
CA SER A 152 7.86 4.43 3.72
C SER A 152 6.44 4.95 3.83
N VAL A 153 5.58 4.65 2.86
CA VAL A 153 4.16 4.98 2.90
C VAL A 153 3.32 3.73 2.63
N PHE A 154 2.35 3.49 3.51
CA PHE A 154 1.38 2.40 3.43
C PHE A 154 0.09 2.97 2.88
N THR A 155 -0.23 2.62 1.64
CA THR A 155 -1.21 3.33 0.81
C THR A 155 -2.55 2.63 0.68
N GLY A 156 -2.70 1.43 1.27
CA GLY A 156 -3.94 0.65 1.14
C GLY A 156 -4.41 0.62 -0.31
N ASP A 157 -5.65 1.02 -0.52
CA ASP A 157 -6.32 1.02 -1.83
C ASP A 157 -6.40 2.42 -2.49
N THR A 158 -5.57 3.36 -2.07
CA THR A 158 -5.42 4.64 -2.79
C THR A 158 -4.44 4.51 -3.93
N LEU A 159 -3.16 4.20 -3.66
CA LEU A 159 -2.10 4.01 -4.65
C LEU A 159 -1.67 2.55 -4.67
N PHE A 160 -1.80 1.90 -5.83
CA PHE A 160 -1.21 0.59 -6.11
C PHE A 160 0.06 0.75 -6.95
N ALA A 161 0.93 -0.26 -6.91
CA ALA A 161 2.02 -0.32 -7.86
C ALA A 161 1.48 -0.36 -9.30
N GLY A 162 1.79 0.69 -10.07
CA GLY A 162 1.31 0.89 -11.45
C GLY A 162 -0.19 1.23 -11.59
N GLY A 163 -0.90 1.56 -10.50
CA GLY A 163 -2.34 1.82 -10.56
C GLY A 163 -2.91 2.58 -9.36
N CYS A 164 -4.23 2.67 -9.28
CA CYS A 164 -4.94 3.23 -8.14
C CYS A 164 -6.25 2.47 -7.87
N GLY A 165 -6.83 2.67 -6.69
CA GLY A 165 -8.12 2.11 -6.32
C GLY A 165 -9.30 2.66 -7.12
N ARG A 166 -10.42 1.95 -7.08
CA ARG A 166 -11.69 2.43 -7.64
C ARG A 166 -12.23 3.61 -6.83
N PHE A 167 -12.97 4.50 -7.50
CA PHE A 167 -13.60 5.67 -6.86
C PHE A 167 -14.98 5.29 -6.33
N PHE A 168 -15.03 4.43 -5.29
CA PHE A 168 -16.32 3.97 -4.77
C PHE A 168 -17.08 5.08 -4.03
N GLU A 169 -16.36 5.92 -3.28
CA GLU A 169 -16.98 6.96 -2.44
C GLU A 169 -16.45 8.36 -2.76
N GLY A 170 -15.76 8.54 -3.89
CA GLY A 170 -15.15 9.83 -4.24
C GLY A 170 -15.12 10.13 -5.74
N THR A 171 -14.33 11.14 -6.09
CA THR A 171 -14.25 11.72 -7.42
C THR A 171 -12.82 11.70 -7.97
N ALA A 172 -12.67 11.94 -9.29
CA ALA A 172 -11.37 12.05 -9.93
C ALA A 172 -10.52 13.21 -9.36
N ASP A 173 -11.16 14.31 -8.95
CA ASP A 173 -10.51 15.44 -8.29
C ASP A 173 -9.89 15.02 -6.96
N GLN A 174 -10.61 14.24 -6.16
CA GLN A 174 -10.11 13.70 -4.89
C GLN A 174 -8.95 12.72 -5.11
N MET A 175 -9.03 11.83 -6.11
CA MET A 175 -7.92 10.93 -6.42
C MET A 175 -6.72 11.69 -6.99
N TYR A 176 -6.94 12.71 -7.81
CA TYR A 176 -5.87 13.60 -8.28
C TYR A 176 -5.14 14.24 -7.10
N LYS A 177 -5.88 14.82 -6.16
CA LYS A 177 -5.30 15.39 -4.95
C LYS A 177 -4.51 14.36 -4.15
N ALA A 178 -5.06 13.16 -3.97
CA ALA A 178 -4.41 12.08 -3.24
C ALA A 178 -3.09 11.63 -3.90
N LEU A 179 -3.11 11.36 -5.22
CA LEU A 179 -1.98 10.79 -5.93
C LEU A 179 -0.92 11.84 -6.30
N ILE A 180 -1.36 13.00 -6.78
CA ILE A 180 -0.45 14.01 -7.34
C ILE A 180 0.03 14.99 -6.26
N GLU A 181 -0.91 15.57 -5.49
CA GLU A 181 -0.58 16.63 -4.54
C GLU A 181 -0.07 16.09 -3.20
N ILE A 182 -0.65 14.99 -2.70
CA ILE A 182 -0.28 14.42 -1.39
C ILE A 182 0.84 13.40 -1.56
N LEU A 183 0.58 12.25 -2.20
CA LEU A 183 1.56 11.16 -2.30
C LEU A 183 2.70 11.53 -3.26
N GLY A 184 2.41 12.19 -4.37
CA GLY A 184 3.39 12.63 -5.36
C GLY A 184 4.37 13.70 -4.84
N SER A 185 4.02 14.42 -3.75
CA SER A 185 4.92 15.38 -3.10
C SER A 185 5.91 14.74 -2.12
N LEU A 186 5.74 13.45 -1.80
CA LEU A 186 6.69 12.74 -0.95
C LEU A 186 8.06 12.58 -1.65
N PRO A 187 9.16 12.43 -0.90
CA PRO A 187 10.48 12.15 -1.45
C PRO A 187 10.45 10.96 -2.43
N GLU A 188 11.20 11.05 -3.51
CA GLU A 188 11.18 10.07 -4.60
C GLU A 188 11.59 8.66 -4.16
N GLU A 189 12.48 8.56 -3.17
CA GLU A 189 12.95 7.31 -2.57
C GLU A 189 11.94 6.65 -1.62
N THR A 190 10.83 7.34 -1.30
CA THR A 190 9.78 6.80 -0.40
C THR A 190 9.28 5.48 -0.93
N LYS A 191 9.38 4.42 -0.10
CA LYS A 191 8.87 3.09 -0.42
C LYS A 191 7.35 3.06 -0.33
N VAL A 192 6.70 2.49 -1.33
CA VAL A 192 5.23 2.41 -1.44
C VAL A 192 4.79 0.97 -1.17
N TYR A 193 4.01 0.79 -0.11
CA TYR A 193 3.42 -0.47 0.31
C TYR A 193 1.90 -0.41 0.13
N CYS A 194 1.38 -1.02 -0.91
CA CYS A 194 -0.04 -0.98 -1.26
C CYS A 194 -0.83 -2.20 -0.75
N GLY A 195 -2.18 -2.12 -0.80
CA GLY A 195 -3.06 -3.13 -0.22
C GLY A 195 -3.07 -4.48 -0.96
N HIS A 196 -2.78 -4.51 -2.26
CA HIS A 196 -2.97 -5.71 -3.10
C HIS A 196 -1.86 -5.95 -4.11
N GLU A 197 -1.71 -7.23 -4.52
CA GLU A 197 -0.81 -7.68 -5.58
C GLU A 197 -1.47 -7.54 -6.97
N TYR A 198 -1.69 -6.31 -7.40
CA TYR A 198 -2.29 -6.00 -8.71
C TYR A 198 -1.27 -5.52 -9.76
N THR A 199 0.02 -5.53 -9.44
CA THR A 199 1.09 -4.87 -10.20
C THR A 199 1.13 -5.28 -11.67
N ALA A 200 1.16 -6.58 -11.97
CA ALA A 200 1.23 -7.05 -13.36
C ALA A 200 0.01 -6.59 -14.18
N ASN A 201 -1.22 -6.70 -13.62
CA ASN A 201 -2.45 -6.27 -14.29
C ASN A 201 -2.53 -4.75 -14.43
N ASN A 202 -2.00 -4.00 -13.47
CA ASN A 202 -1.92 -2.55 -13.55
C ASN A 202 -0.95 -2.11 -14.64
N LEU A 203 0.22 -2.73 -14.72
CA LEU A 203 1.23 -2.41 -15.74
C LEU A 203 0.80 -2.81 -17.16
N LYS A 204 0.01 -3.86 -17.34
CA LYS A 204 -0.64 -4.15 -18.63
C LYS A 204 -1.55 -3.02 -19.07
N PHE A 205 -2.34 -2.46 -18.14
CA PHE A 205 -3.12 -1.26 -18.43
C PHE A 205 -2.22 -0.05 -18.71
N GLY A 206 -1.14 0.12 -17.94
CA GLY A 206 -0.14 1.16 -18.21
C GLY A 206 0.41 1.10 -19.64
N LEU A 207 0.74 -0.10 -20.15
CA LEU A 207 1.17 -0.29 -21.53
C LEU A 207 0.06 -0.05 -22.56
N HIS A 208 -1.20 -0.32 -22.23
CA HIS A 208 -2.32 0.06 -23.07
C HIS A 208 -2.42 1.59 -23.23
N VAL A 209 -2.17 2.34 -22.16
CA VAL A 209 -2.17 3.81 -22.16
C VAL A 209 -0.91 4.40 -22.82
N GLU A 210 0.27 3.86 -22.51
CA GLU A 210 1.58 4.32 -23.00
C GLU A 210 2.39 3.15 -23.57
N PRO A 211 2.08 2.62 -24.77
CA PRO A 211 2.72 1.41 -25.32
C PRO A 211 4.23 1.55 -25.55
N GLU A 212 4.73 2.76 -25.76
CA GLU A 212 6.15 3.04 -25.99
C GLU A 212 6.93 3.33 -24.68
N ASN A 213 6.26 3.32 -23.52
CA ASN A 213 6.91 3.61 -22.25
C ASN A 213 7.79 2.43 -21.80
N LYS A 214 9.10 2.58 -22.02
CA LYS A 214 10.09 1.54 -21.73
C LYS A 214 10.14 1.18 -20.24
N ALA A 215 9.94 2.15 -19.33
CA ALA A 215 9.94 1.88 -17.90
C ALA A 215 8.78 0.96 -17.47
N ILE A 216 7.60 1.11 -18.09
CA ILE A 216 6.46 0.21 -17.87
C ILE A 216 6.77 -1.19 -18.40
N GLN A 217 7.35 -1.31 -19.60
CA GLN A 217 7.73 -2.60 -20.20
C GLN A 217 8.70 -3.35 -19.28
N ASP A 218 9.74 -2.68 -18.82
CA ASP A 218 10.77 -3.27 -17.96
C ASP A 218 10.19 -3.67 -16.60
N LYS A 219 9.35 -2.83 -15.98
CA LYS A 219 8.70 -3.13 -14.69
C LYS A 219 7.69 -4.27 -14.83
N LEU A 220 6.97 -4.39 -15.95
CA LEU A 220 6.07 -5.52 -16.20
C LEU A 220 6.84 -6.83 -16.31
N ASN A 221 7.94 -6.85 -17.08
CA ASN A 221 8.81 -8.03 -17.19
C ASN A 221 9.36 -8.44 -15.82
N TRP A 222 9.85 -7.48 -15.05
CA TRP A 222 10.30 -7.71 -13.67
C TRP A 222 9.18 -8.29 -12.79
N SER A 223 7.97 -7.74 -12.88
CA SER A 223 6.83 -8.22 -12.07
C SER A 223 6.46 -9.67 -12.38
N HIS A 224 6.52 -10.08 -13.65
CA HIS A 224 6.29 -11.46 -14.05
C HIS A 224 7.36 -12.40 -13.45
N ILE A 225 8.63 -11.99 -13.44
CA ILE A 225 9.72 -12.77 -12.83
C ILE A 225 9.49 -12.91 -11.31
N GLN A 226 9.13 -11.80 -10.61
CA GLN A 226 8.82 -11.86 -9.18
C GLN A 226 7.68 -12.84 -8.91
N ARG A 227 6.56 -12.70 -9.63
CA ARG A 227 5.38 -13.56 -9.42
C ARG A 227 5.62 -15.02 -9.78
N ALA A 228 6.42 -15.31 -10.82
CA ALA A 228 6.84 -16.68 -11.15
C ALA A 228 7.67 -17.34 -10.03
N ASN A 229 8.35 -16.53 -9.21
CA ASN A 229 9.11 -17.00 -8.04
C ASN A 229 8.32 -16.90 -6.71
N ASN A 230 7.01 -16.63 -6.76
CA ASN A 230 6.16 -16.38 -5.59
C ASN A 230 6.65 -15.23 -4.69
N LEU A 231 7.38 -14.27 -5.24
CA LEU A 231 7.84 -13.08 -4.54
C LEU A 231 6.87 -11.91 -4.75
N PRO A 232 6.70 -11.04 -3.74
CA PRO A 232 5.86 -9.86 -3.85
C PRO A 232 6.48 -8.85 -4.83
N THR A 233 5.62 -7.99 -5.41
CA THR A 233 6.06 -6.87 -6.26
C THR A 233 6.08 -5.53 -5.51
N VAL A 234 5.94 -5.57 -4.20
CA VAL A 234 6.06 -4.45 -3.28
C VAL A 234 7.35 -4.58 -2.44
N PRO A 235 7.95 -3.48 -1.98
CA PRO A 235 7.55 -2.11 -2.21
C PRO A 235 7.94 -1.60 -3.61
N SER A 236 7.12 -0.68 -4.14
CA SER A 236 7.51 0.23 -5.21
C SER A 236 8.20 1.48 -4.62
N THR A 237 8.40 2.54 -5.40
CA THR A 237 8.83 3.86 -4.91
C THR A 237 7.98 4.96 -5.53
N ILE A 238 7.92 6.15 -4.90
CA ILE A 238 7.26 7.31 -5.50
C ILE A 238 7.87 7.64 -6.87
N LYS A 239 9.19 7.50 -7.00
CA LYS A 239 9.89 7.66 -8.28
C LYS A 239 9.39 6.68 -9.35
N ASP A 240 9.31 5.40 -9.00
CA ASP A 240 8.84 4.36 -9.93
C ASP A 240 7.39 4.61 -10.36
N GLU A 241 6.53 5.02 -9.42
CA GLU A 241 5.14 5.32 -9.72
C GLU A 241 5.01 6.54 -10.65
N LYS A 242 5.80 7.60 -10.47
CA LYS A 242 5.87 8.72 -11.41
C LYS A 242 6.34 8.33 -12.82
N LEU A 243 7.11 7.25 -12.95
CA LEU A 243 7.62 6.77 -14.23
C LEU A 243 6.67 5.78 -14.91
N THR A 244 5.90 4.99 -14.15
CA THR A 244 5.21 3.80 -14.66
C THR A 244 3.70 3.79 -14.43
N ASN A 245 3.19 4.60 -13.50
CA ASN A 245 1.78 4.58 -13.14
C ASN A 245 0.99 5.62 -13.94
N PRO A 246 0.08 5.25 -14.85
CA PRO A 246 -0.65 6.21 -15.69
C PRO A 246 -1.52 7.17 -14.85
N PHE A 247 -1.96 6.78 -13.65
CA PHE A 247 -2.73 7.64 -12.74
C PHE A 247 -1.86 8.69 -12.03
N MET A 248 -0.55 8.48 -11.90
CA MET A 248 0.40 9.49 -11.44
C MET A 248 1.00 10.32 -12.58
N ARG A 249 0.65 10.01 -13.83
CA ARG A 249 1.14 10.61 -15.07
C ARG A 249 0.05 11.34 -15.87
N VAL A 250 -1.08 11.64 -15.21
CA VAL A 250 -2.27 12.25 -15.88
C VAL A 250 -2.02 13.63 -16.51
N HIS A 251 -0.89 14.27 -16.21
CA HIS A 251 -0.43 15.54 -16.80
C HIS A 251 0.53 15.33 -17.98
N GLU A 252 0.96 14.09 -18.24
CA GLU A 252 1.87 13.80 -19.37
C GLU A 252 1.13 13.87 -20.70
N PRO A 253 1.74 14.50 -21.72
CA PRO A 253 1.09 14.67 -23.05
C PRO A 253 0.65 13.35 -23.69
N THR A 254 1.41 12.27 -23.51
CA THR A 254 1.09 10.92 -24.02
C THR A 254 -0.18 10.37 -23.39
N VAL A 255 -0.32 10.49 -22.08
CA VAL A 255 -1.46 10.02 -21.28
C VAL A 255 -2.70 10.86 -21.59
N MET A 256 -2.57 12.19 -21.65
CA MET A 256 -3.67 13.11 -22.02
C MET A 256 -4.15 12.85 -23.44
N LYS A 257 -3.23 12.59 -24.40
CA LYS A 257 -3.56 12.25 -25.78
C LYS A 257 -4.33 10.92 -25.85
N HIS A 258 -3.91 9.88 -25.12
CA HIS A 258 -4.63 8.61 -25.04
C HIS A 258 -6.07 8.83 -24.53
N ALA A 259 -6.21 9.55 -23.45
CA ALA A 259 -7.50 9.87 -22.85
C ALA A 259 -8.35 10.86 -23.67
N GLN A 260 -7.80 11.47 -24.73
CA GLN A 260 -8.42 12.55 -25.52
C GLN A 260 -8.90 13.72 -24.63
N GLN A 261 -8.11 14.04 -23.61
CA GLN A 261 -8.39 15.11 -22.66
C GLN A 261 -7.28 16.16 -22.69
N ASN A 262 -7.62 17.37 -22.24
CA ASN A 262 -6.68 18.48 -22.10
C ASN A 262 -6.52 18.98 -20.65
N ASN A 263 -7.06 18.23 -19.71
CA ASN A 263 -7.07 18.53 -18.29
C ASN A 263 -6.73 17.26 -17.49
N PRO A 264 -5.79 17.32 -16.53
CA PRO A 264 -5.35 16.14 -15.76
C PRO A 264 -6.46 15.45 -14.97
N ILE A 265 -7.41 16.19 -14.38
CA ILE A 265 -8.53 15.62 -13.63
C ILE A 265 -9.49 14.87 -14.55
N GLN A 266 -9.78 15.40 -15.75
CA GLN A 266 -10.58 14.70 -16.75
C GLN A 266 -9.84 13.48 -17.29
N THR A 267 -8.51 13.57 -17.45
CA THR A 267 -7.65 12.42 -17.78
C THR A 267 -7.74 11.33 -16.70
N MET A 268 -7.64 11.69 -15.43
CA MET A 268 -7.81 10.78 -14.29
C MET A 268 -9.16 10.05 -14.34
N PHE A 269 -10.24 10.80 -14.57
CA PHE A 269 -11.60 10.26 -14.67
C PHE A 269 -11.74 9.27 -15.84
N TYR A 270 -11.25 9.65 -17.03
CA TYR A 270 -11.28 8.78 -18.20
C TYR A 270 -10.53 7.47 -17.97
N LEU A 271 -9.26 7.55 -17.50
CA LEU A 271 -8.44 6.38 -17.23
C LEU A 271 -9.07 5.44 -16.22
N ARG A 272 -9.71 5.95 -15.16
CA ARG A 272 -10.35 5.09 -14.17
C ARG A 272 -11.54 4.33 -14.77
N ARG A 273 -12.37 5.01 -15.53
CA ARG A 273 -13.50 4.38 -16.24
C ARG A 273 -13.02 3.33 -17.24
N GLU A 274 -11.99 3.63 -18.00
CA GLU A 274 -11.40 2.70 -18.98
C GLU A 274 -10.83 1.48 -18.25
N LYS A 275 -10.06 1.69 -17.17
CA LYS A 275 -9.50 0.61 -16.34
C LYS A 275 -10.58 -0.30 -15.74
N ASP A 276 -11.76 0.21 -15.40
CA ASP A 276 -12.86 -0.58 -14.82
C ASP A 276 -13.43 -1.61 -15.81
N SER A 277 -13.32 -1.36 -17.10
CA SER A 277 -13.75 -2.26 -18.18
C SER A 277 -12.59 -3.00 -18.87
N PHE A 278 -11.34 -2.63 -18.56
CA PHE A 278 -10.15 -3.23 -19.17
C PHE A 278 -9.98 -4.70 -18.78
N LYS A 279 -9.81 -5.54 -19.80
CA LYS A 279 -9.49 -6.97 -19.65
C LYS A 279 -8.04 -7.18 -20.08
N ALA A 280 -7.19 -7.60 -19.15
CA ALA A 280 -5.77 -7.83 -19.37
C ALA A 280 -5.49 -9.20 -20.02
#